data_d7a7ff70ed840e63052cc8555edf88c0
#
_entry.id   d7a7ff70ed840e63052cc8555edf88c0
#
_cell.length_a   1.000
_cell.length_b   1.000
_cell.length_c   1.000
_cell.angle_alpha   90.00
_cell.angle_beta   90.00
_cell.angle_gamma   90.00
#
_symmetry.space_group_name_H-M   'P 1'
#
loop_
_entity.id
_entity.type
_entity.pdbx_description
1 polymer ?
#
loop_
_entity_poly.entity_id
_entity_poly.type
_entity_poly.pdbx_seq_one_letter_code
_entity_poly.pdbx_strand_id
1 'polypeptide(L)'
;LSKFIARKSNFLKFMKAVLYLEDGTLLLGKSFGAKGTKVSEIIFNTALTGYQEVLTDPSYKEQIVVMTYPHIGNYGTNFEDDESYRAFVEGFVIRELEVQPSNWRSKITLHEFLEKQGVIGIEGVDTRFLTRKIRESGSMKAVITTEDVDSETLKKIVEEYPGLQGRDLVKYVTCQEPYTWGEGLWYHKSVYYERKKKISGKKIVVMDFGVKRNILRHLVEFFGEVTVVPAYTSADEILGMSPDGVVLSNGPGDPAPLTSVQQNIRKILGKVPVLAICLGHQLTALSLGAKTYKLKFGHHGINHPVKSPERKNVEVTSHNHNFAVDHQTFPEDVKSKIKVTYVSLNDWTFEGFRSDELKFISVQFHPEAGPGPSDSYHIFDEFAEMVAKC
;
A
#
# COMPACT_ATOMS: atom_id res chain seq x y z
N LEU A 1 25.13 33.73 -18.75
CA LEU A 1 24.58 33.74 -17.37
C LEU A 1 23.25 34.53 -17.30
N SER A 2 23.15 35.72 -17.91
CA SER A 2 21.93 36.57 -17.84
C SER A 2 20.72 35.92 -18.54
N LYS A 3 20.88 35.24 -19.66
CA LYS A 3 19.81 34.47 -20.34
C LYS A 3 19.39 33.21 -19.58
N PHE A 4 20.26 32.63 -18.75
CA PHE A 4 19.97 31.48 -17.90
C PHE A 4 19.17 31.93 -16.65
N ILE A 5 19.47 33.09 -16.11
CA ILE A 5 18.76 33.69 -14.95
C ILE A 5 17.38 34.20 -15.39
N ALA A 6 17.26 34.81 -16.56
CA ALA A 6 15.97 35.27 -17.10
C ALA A 6 15.00 34.14 -17.48
N ARG A 7 15.50 32.96 -17.89
CA ARG A 7 14.67 31.77 -18.07
C ARG A 7 14.14 31.20 -16.74
N LYS A 8 14.89 31.33 -15.63
CA LYS A 8 14.43 30.94 -14.30
C LYS A 8 13.31 31.83 -13.74
N SER A 9 13.25 33.13 -14.11
CA SER A 9 12.26 34.06 -13.59
C SER A 9 10.86 33.94 -14.24
N ASN A 10 10.76 33.35 -15.43
CA ASN A 10 9.48 33.15 -16.12
C ASN A 10 8.84 31.78 -15.89
N PHE A 11 9.52 30.84 -15.18
CA PHE A 11 9.02 29.49 -14.94
C PHE A 11 8.18 29.35 -13.67
N LEU A 12 8.12 30.39 -12.84
CA LEU A 12 7.40 30.34 -11.56
C LEU A 12 6.39 31.48 -11.44
N LYS A 13 5.40 31.51 -12.30
CA LYS A 13 4.08 31.94 -11.82
C LYS A 13 3.63 30.85 -10.83
N PHE A 14 3.99 31.04 -9.57
CA PHE A 14 3.65 30.12 -8.49
C PHE A 14 2.14 29.89 -8.50
N MET A 15 1.72 28.73 -9.01
CA MET A 15 0.33 28.35 -8.86
C MET A 15 0.13 28.03 -7.38
N LYS A 16 -0.80 28.74 -6.77
CA LYS A 16 -1.21 28.53 -5.40
C LYS A 16 -1.94 27.19 -5.29
N ALA A 17 -1.64 26.43 -4.25
CA ALA A 17 -2.46 25.29 -3.86
C ALA A 17 -2.96 25.46 -2.42
N VAL A 18 -4.12 24.88 -2.15
CA VAL A 18 -4.78 24.93 -0.85
C VAL A 18 -5.00 23.51 -0.38
N LEU A 19 -4.69 23.25 0.89
CA LEU A 19 -5.10 22.06 1.62
C LEU A 19 -6.03 22.51 2.76
N TYR A 20 -7.26 22.01 2.74
CA TYR A 20 -8.28 22.30 3.75
C TYR A 20 -8.72 21.00 4.44
N LEU A 21 -8.68 20.98 5.78
CA LEU A 21 -9.03 19.84 6.61
C LEU A 21 -10.44 19.99 7.19
N GLU A 22 -11.07 18.88 7.53
CA GLU A 22 -12.45 18.87 8.07
C GLU A 22 -12.65 19.69 9.34
N ASP A 23 -11.60 19.93 10.11
CA ASP A 23 -11.64 20.76 11.31
C ASP A 23 -11.49 22.28 11.03
N GLY A 24 -11.46 22.68 9.76
CA GLY A 24 -11.33 24.05 9.32
C GLY A 24 -9.88 24.54 9.17
N THR A 25 -8.88 23.68 9.42
CA THR A 25 -7.48 24.05 9.20
C THR A 25 -7.22 24.25 7.70
N LEU A 26 -6.72 25.43 7.33
CA LEU A 26 -6.38 25.80 5.96
C LEU A 26 -4.89 26.06 5.86
N LEU A 27 -4.25 25.38 4.92
CA LEU A 27 -2.81 25.51 4.63
C LEU A 27 -2.62 25.93 3.18
N LEU A 28 -1.76 26.92 2.99
CA LEU A 28 -1.39 27.43 1.67
C LEU A 28 0.00 26.93 1.30
N GLY A 29 0.18 26.54 0.04
CA GLY A 29 1.45 26.12 -0.51
C GLY A 29 1.56 26.42 -1.99
N LYS A 30 2.60 25.88 -2.61
CA LYS A 30 2.81 25.94 -4.06
C LYS A 30 2.33 24.65 -4.68
N SER A 31 1.64 24.72 -5.81
CA SER A 31 1.20 23.52 -6.53
C SER A 31 2.32 22.94 -7.39
N PHE A 32 2.34 21.62 -7.48
CA PHE A 32 3.10 20.86 -8.47
C PHE A 32 2.27 19.66 -8.93
N GLY A 33 2.67 19.00 -10.02
CA GLY A 33 1.85 17.94 -10.63
C GLY A 33 0.61 18.49 -11.34
N ALA A 34 -0.50 17.78 -11.24
CA ALA A 34 -1.76 18.12 -11.91
C ALA A 34 -2.51 19.28 -11.25
N LYS A 35 -3.49 19.82 -12.00
CA LYS A 35 -4.44 20.83 -11.51
C LYS A 35 -5.77 20.19 -11.19
N GLY A 36 -6.58 20.90 -10.39
CA GLY A 36 -7.97 20.52 -10.07
C GLY A 36 -8.25 20.52 -8.58
N THR A 37 -9.29 19.79 -8.21
CA THR A 37 -9.77 19.64 -6.82
C THR A 37 -10.01 18.16 -6.53
N LYS A 38 -9.50 17.66 -5.38
CA LYS A 38 -9.69 16.30 -4.89
C LYS A 38 -10.02 16.31 -3.40
N VAL A 39 -10.90 15.40 -2.98
CA VAL A 39 -11.27 15.19 -1.58
C VAL A 39 -11.04 13.74 -1.20
N SER A 40 -10.42 13.51 -0.03
CA SER A 40 -10.11 12.17 0.47
C SER A 40 -9.74 12.19 1.95
N GLU A 41 -9.47 11.03 2.55
CA GLU A 41 -8.82 11.01 3.87
C GLU A 41 -7.34 11.38 3.75
N ILE A 42 -6.86 12.23 4.66
CA ILE A 42 -5.45 12.60 4.76
C ILE A 42 -4.75 11.73 5.78
N ILE A 43 -3.61 11.18 5.37
CA ILE A 43 -2.71 10.38 6.22
C ILE A 43 -1.27 10.88 6.08
N PHE A 44 -0.38 10.46 6.96
CA PHE A 44 1.05 10.72 6.82
C PHE A 44 1.83 9.42 6.63
N ASN A 45 2.92 9.49 5.88
CA ASN A 45 3.85 8.38 5.67
C ASN A 45 5.24 8.76 6.19
N THR A 46 5.86 7.87 6.97
CA THR A 46 7.17 8.09 7.61
C THR A 46 8.35 7.56 6.82
N ALA A 47 8.14 7.11 5.59
CA ALA A 47 9.21 6.62 4.73
C ALA A 47 10.22 7.73 4.38
N LEU A 48 11.51 7.40 4.46
CA LEU A 48 12.61 8.30 4.10
C LEU A 48 12.88 8.31 2.59
N THR A 49 12.42 7.28 1.87
CA THR A 49 12.61 7.03 0.43
C THR A 49 11.42 6.23 -0.09
N GLY A 50 11.34 6.04 -1.41
CA GLY A 50 10.29 5.22 -2.02
C GLY A 50 9.00 5.99 -2.27
N TYR A 51 9.07 7.28 -2.53
CA TYR A 51 7.87 8.07 -2.81
C TYR A 51 7.16 7.64 -4.11
N GLN A 52 7.86 7.09 -5.10
CA GLN A 52 7.25 6.59 -6.34
C GLN A 52 6.42 5.32 -6.05
N GLU A 53 6.96 4.42 -5.26
CA GLU A 53 6.27 3.21 -4.81
C GLU A 53 5.04 3.57 -3.97
N VAL A 54 5.15 4.54 -3.06
CA VAL A 54 4.01 5.08 -2.30
C VAL A 54 2.94 5.65 -3.23
N LEU A 55 3.31 6.44 -4.24
CA LEU A 55 2.37 7.05 -5.18
C LEU A 55 1.62 6.01 -6.02
N THR A 56 2.29 4.90 -6.36
CA THR A 56 1.76 3.87 -7.26
C THR A 56 1.17 2.65 -6.56
N ASP A 57 1.25 2.57 -5.22
CA ASP A 57 0.61 1.50 -4.44
C ASP A 57 -0.93 1.68 -4.44
N PRO A 58 -1.69 0.71 -4.98
CA PRO A 58 -3.16 0.77 -5.01
C PRO A 58 -3.81 0.89 -3.63
N SER A 59 -3.14 0.49 -2.56
CA SER A 59 -3.66 0.59 -1.19
C SER A 59 -3.87 2.04 -0.73
N TYR A 60 -3.27 3.04 -1.40
CA TYR A 60 -3.53 4.47 -1.15
C TYR A 60 -4.74 5.04 -1.90
N LYS A 61 -5.54 4.21 -2.56
CA LYS A 61 -6.76 4.68 -3.23
C LYS A 61 -7.67 5.47 -2.26
N GLU A 62 -8.09 6.66 -2.70
CA GLU A 62 -8.85 7.63 -1.91
C GLU A 62 -8.10 8.12 -0.64
N GLN A 63 -6.79 8.36 -0.77
CA GLN A 63 -6.00 9.00 0.28
C GLN A 63 -5.16 10.16 -0.26
N ILE A 64 -5.04 11.22 0.55
CA ILE A 64 -4.06 12.30 0.38
C ILE A 64 -2.88 11.97 1.30
N VAL A 65 -1.70 11.82 0.73
CA VAL A 65 -0.51 11.36 1.46
C VAL A 65 0.40 12.52 1.80
N VAL A 66 0.71 12.70 3.10
CA VAL A 66 1.71 13.65 3.60
C VAL A 66 3.03 12.89 3.81
N MET A 67 4.08 13.28 3.11
CA MET A 67 5.42 12.74 3.39
C MET A 67 6.05 13.49 4.56
N THR A 68 6.50 12.75 5.58
CA THR A 68 7.17 13.37 6.73
C THR A 68 8.63 13.73 6.44
N TYR A 69 9.26 13.02 5.48
CA TYR A 69 10.60 13.35 5.01
C TYR A 69 10.58 14.68 4.24
N PRO A 70 11.46 15.62 4.58
CA PRO A 70 11.33 17.01 4.09
C PRO A 70 11.69 17.18 2.61
N HIS A 71 12.63 16.38 2.07
CA HIS A 71 13.15 16.50 0.72
C HIS A 71 12.59 15.39 -0.19
N ILE A 72 11.72 15.74 -1.10
CA ILE A 72 11.03 14.79 -1.99
C ILE A 72 11.29 15.17 -3.46
N GLY A 73 11.44 14.16 -4.33
CA GLY A 73 11.77 14.35 -5.75
C GLY A 73 13.27 14.24 -6.06
N ASN A 74 14.10 14.10 -5.03
CA ASN A 74 15.57 14.16 -5.12
C ASN A 74 16.21 13.08 -5.99
N TYR A 75 15.57 11.94 -6.23
CA TYR A 75 16.06 10.88 -7.13
C TYR A 75 15.20 10.71 -8.39
N GLY A 76 14.19 11.58 -8.61
CA GLY A 76 13.29 11.49 -9.76
C GLY A 76 12.36 10.28 -9.71
N THR A 77 11.84 9.90 -10.86
CA THR A 77 11.05 8.69 -11.05
C THR A 77 11.58 7.89 -12.25
N ASN A 78 11.26 6.61 -12.30
CA ASN A 78 11.67 5.66 -13.36
C ASN A 78 10.54 4.68 -13.67
N PHE A 79 10.77 3.70 -14.55
CA PHE A 79 9.73 2.76 -14.99
C PHE A 79 9.71 1.45 -14.20
N GLU A 80 10.79 1.18 -13.44
CA GLU A 80 10.97 -0.08 -12.72
C GLU A 80 10.39 -0.05 -11.31
N ASP A 81 10.30 1.13 -10.68
CA ASP A 81 9.89 1.29 -9.28
C ASP A 81 8.37 1.50 -9.10
N ASP A 82 7.60 1.44 -10.19
CA ASP A 82 6.14 1.47 -10.09
C ASP A 82 5.60 0.18 -9.47
N GLU A 83 4.75 0.32 -8.46
CA GLU A 83 4.05 -0.80 -7.82
C GLU A 83 2.73 -1.17 -8.52
N SER A 84 2.26 -0.35 -9.49
CA SER A 84 1.11 -0.65 -10.33
C SER A 84 1.16 0.15 -11.63
N TYR A 85 0.08 0.11 -12.42
CA TYR A 85 0.01 0.73 -13.76
C TYR A 85 -0.20 2.24 -13.75
N ARG A 86 -0.50 2.84 -12.59
CA ARG A 86 -0.69 4.28 -12.40
C ARG A 86 -0.47 4.69 -10.94
N ALA A 87 -0.47 5.98 -10.66
CA ALA A 87 -0.61 6.50 -9.31
C ALA A 87 -2.05 6.33 -8.79
N PHE A 88 -2.19 6.03 -7.49
CA PHE A 88 -3.48 5.79 -6.83
C PHE A 88 -3.82 6.79 -5.73
N VAL A 89 -2.85 7.57 -5.27
CA VAL A 89 -3.09 8.65 -4.32
C VAL A 89 -3.95 9.75 -4.96
N GLU A 90 -4.83 10.39 -4.20
CA GLU A 90 -5.63 11.50 -4.70
C GLU A 90 -4.91 12.85 -4.57
N GLY A 91 -3.95 12.96 -3.65
CA GLY A 91 -3.11 14.14 -3.48
C GLY A 91 -1.81 13.82 -2.77
N PHE A 92 -0.81 14.68 -2.98
CA PHE A 92 0.53 14.50 -2.43
C PHE A 92 1.04 15.76 -1.76
N VAL A 93 1.36 15.68 -0.48
CA VAL A 93 1.72 16.84 0.38
C VAL A 93 3.15 16.67 0.86
N ILE A 94 3.99 17.66 0.57
CA ILE A 94 5.40 17.62 0.89
C ILE A 94 5.91 18.94 1.46
N ARG A 95 7.06 18.90 2.14
CA ARG A 95 7.72 20.10 2.64
C ARG A 95 8.44 20.84 1.53
N GLU A 96 9.25 20.16 0.74
CA GLU A 96 10.11 20.74 -0.29
C GLU A 96 10.26 19.80 -1.48
N LEU A 97 10.01 20.32 -2.68
CA LEU A 97 10.17 19.62 -3.94
C LEU A 97 11.55 19.84 -4.51
N GLU A 98 12.31 18.77 -4.74
CA GLU A 98 13.53 18.86 -5.57
C GLU A 98 13.13 18.82 -7.05
N VAL A 99 13.45 19.90 -7.76
CA VAL A 99 13.10 20.08 -9.17
C VAL A 99 14.15 19.51 -10.13
N GLN A 100 15.36 19.20 -9.64
CA GLN A 100 16.45 18.65 -10.42
C GLN A 100 16.96 17.37 -9.78
N PRO A 101 16.35 16.23 -10.08
CA PRO A 101 16.75 14.98 -9.46
C PRO A 101 18.19 14.61 -9.78
N SER A 102 18.91 14.09 -8.77
CA SER A 102 20.31 13.68 -8.87
C SER A 102 20.43 12.16 -8.66
N ASN A 103 19.98 11.39 -9.64
CA ASN A 103 20.10 9.94 -9.64
C ASN A 103 20.21 9.41 -11.07
N TRP A 104 21.09 8.45 -11.30
CA TRP A 104 21.32 7.84 -12.63
C TRP A 104 20.09 7.08 -13.15
N ARG A 105 19.17 6.62 -12.27
CA ARG A 105 17.93 5.95 -12.66
C ARG A 105 16.81 6.92 -13.02
N SER A 106 16.95 8.22 -12.70
CA SER A 106 15.93 9.22 -12.98
C SER A 106 15.64 9.31 -14.49
N LYS A 107 14.36 9.22 -14.85
CA LYS A 107 13.86 9.38 -16.23
C LYS A 107 13.07 10.68 -16.38
N ILE A 108 12.24 10.99 -15.40
CA ILE A 108 11.43 12.22 -15.35
C ILE A 108 11.42 12.77 -13.93
N THR A 109 11.10 14.05 -13.79
CA THR A 109 10.93 14.69 -12.49
C THR A 109 9.65 14.22 -11.79
N LEU A 110 9.59 14.34 -10.47
CA LEU A 110 8.38 14.04 -9.73
C LEU A 110 7.20 14.93 -10.16
N HIS A 111 7.46 16.21 -10.48
CA HIS A 111 6.44 17.11 -11.01
C HIS A 111 5.80 16.58 -12.30
N GLU A 112 6.62 16.22 -13.28
CA GLU A 112 6.17 15.67 -14.57
C GLU A 112 5.44 14.32 -14.39
N PHE A 113 5.91 13.49 -13.47
CA PHE A 113 5.26 12.23 -13.15
C PHE A 113 3.85 12.46 -12.62
N LEU A 114 3.68 13.29 -11.59
CA LEU A 114 2.37 13.59 -11.00
C LEU A 114 1.43 14.29 -12.00
N GLU A 115 1.95 15.19 -12.84
CA GLU A 115 1.16 15.84 -13.90
C GLU A 115 0.57 14.81 -14.87
N LYS A 116 1.39 13.87 -15.36
CA LYS A 116 0.96 12.76 -16.24
C LYS A 116 -0.03 11.82 -15.56
N GLN A 117 0.12 11.61 -14.26
CA GLN A 117 -0.74 10.72 -13.47
C GLN A 117 -2.03 11.39 -12.97
N GLY A 118 -2.22 12.70 -13.18
CA GLY A 118 -3.39 13.42 -12.73
C GLY A 118 -3.45 13.64 -11.22
N VAL A 119 -2.30 13.59 -10.54
CA VAL A 119 -2.19 13.77 -9.07
C VAL A 119 -1.82 15.20 -8.72
N ILE A 120 -2.58 15.81 -7.81
CA ILE A 120 -2.33 17.16 -7.31
C ILE A 120 -1.29 17.12 -6.22
N GLY A 121 -0.20 17.89 -6.37
CA GLY A 121 0.82 18.08 -5.36
C GLY A 121 0.77 19.46 -4.72
N ILE A 122 1.09 19.56 -3.43
CA ILE A 122 1.31 20.81 -2.70
C ILE A 122 2.63 20.74 -1.93
N GLU A 123 3.49 21.75 -2.12
CA GLU A 123 4.73 21.93 -1.39
C GLU A 123 4.73 23.19 -0.51
N GLY A 124 5.68 23.26 0.41
CA GLY A 124 5.87 24.44 1.28
C GLY A 124 4.97 24.47 2.51
N VAL A 125 4.18 23.44 2.74
CA VAL A 125 3.36 23.30 3.95
C VAL A 125 4.17 22.74 5.13
N ASP A 126 3.73 23.02 6.35
CA ASP A 126 4.33 22.44 7.55
C ASP A 126 3.88 21.00 7.74
N THR A 127 4.63 20.06 7.12
CA THR A 127 4.34 18.62 7.20
C THR A 127 4.51 18.07 8.62
N ARG A 128 5.37 18.67 9.46
CA ARG A 128 5.51 18.30 10.87
C ARG A 128 4.25 18.67 11.67
N PHE A 129 3.71 19.86 11.45
CA PHE A 129 2.44 20.27 12.05
C PHE A 129 1.32 19.32 11.64
N LEU A 130 1.19 19.01 10.34
CA LEU A 130 0.18 18.07 9.82
C LEU A 130 0.32 16.68 10.45
N THR A 131 1.54 16.14 10.49
CA THR A 131 1.82 14.82 11.08
C THR A 131 1.38 14.77 12.54
N ARG A 132 1.74 15.79 13.33
CA ARG A 132 1.33 15.86 14.74
C ARG A 132 -0.19 15.96 14.88
N LYS A 133 -0.82 16.79 14.06
CA LYS A 133 -2.27 16.97 14.04
C LYS A 133 -3.00 15.66 13.74
N ILE A 134 -2.61 14.96 12.67
CA ILE A 134 -3.21 13.67 12.30
C ILE A 134 -2.97 12.63 13.39
N ARG A 135 -1.78 12.60 14.01
CA ARG A 135 -1.50 11.67 15.11
C ARG A 135 -2.36 11.94 16.34
N GLU A 136 -2.62 13.22 16.65
CA GLU A 136 -3.40 13.64 17.82
C GLU A 136 -4.90 13.50 17.61
N SER A 137 -5.41 13.85 16.41
CA SER A 137 -6.85 13.88 16.10
C SER A 137 -7.34 12.63 15.36
N GLY A 138 -6.46 11.88 14.71
CA GLY A 138 -6.77 10.78 13.81
C GLY A 138 -6.67 11.20 12.34
N SER A 139 -6.73 10.21 11.43
CA SER A 139 -6.94 10.48 10.01
C SER A 139 -8.26 11.22 9.83
N MET A 140 -8.27 12.22 8.98
CA MET A 140 -9.41 13.11 8.79
C MET A 140 -9.65 13.36 7.31
N LYS A 141 -10.82 13.87 6.97
CA LYS A 141 -11.16 14.27 5.60
C LYS A 141 -10.43 15.56 5.26
N ALA A 142 -9.98 15.66 4.01
CA ALA A 142 -9.30 16.84 3.51
C ALA A 142 -9.60 17.06 2.03
N VAL A 143 -9.56 18.30 1.59
CA VAL A 143 -9.58 18.68 0.19
C VAL A 143 -8.26 19.35 -0.18
N ILE A 144 -7.69 18.96 -1.32
CA ILE A 144 -6.54 19.60 -1.95
C ILE A 144 -7.01 20.21 -3.27
N THR A 145 -6.67 21.49 -3.50
CA THR A 145 -7.10 22.18 -4.72
C THR A 145 -6.06 23.19 -5.21
N THR A 146 -6.01 23.36 -6.53
CA THR A 146 -5.25 24.41 -7.22
C THR A 146 -6.18 25.49 -7.78
N GLU A 147 -7.48 25.36 -7.54
CA GLU A 147 -8.50 26.28 -8.03
C GLU A 147 -8.79 27.37 -6.98
N ASP A 148 -9.35 28.49 -7.45
CA ASP A 148 -9.76 29.57 -6.56
C ASP A 148 -11.16 29.27 -6.00
N VAL A 149 -11.18 28.55 -4.88
CA VAL A 149 -12.38 28.09 -4.20
C VAL A 149 -12.42 28.73 -2.80
N ASP A 150 -13.57 29.30 -2.43
CA ASP A 150 -13.76 29.89 -1.11
C ASP A 150 -13.87 28.81 0.00
N SER A 151 -13.61 29.22 1.25
CA SER A 151 -13.56 28.31 2.40
C SER A 151 -14.92 27.64 2.70
N GLU A 152 -16.04 28.27 2.37
CA GLU A 152 -17.37 27.70 2.59
C GLU A 152 -17.64 26.53 1.63
N THR A 153 -17.28 26.72 0.36
CA THR A 153 -17.32 25.65 -0.64
C THR A 153 -16.38 24.49 -0.30
N LEU A 154 -15.13 24.79 0.16
CA LEU A 154 -14.19 23.76 0.61
C LEU A 154 -14.75 22.93 1.77
N LYS A 155 -15.35 23.61 2.75
CA LYS A 155 -16.02 22.98 3.89
C LYS A 155 -17.13 22.02 3.43
N LYS A 156 -18.00 22.47 2.52
CA LYS A 156 -19.07 21.65 1.97
C LYS A 156 -18.53 20.39 1.25
N ILE A 157 -17.48 20.53 0.43
CA ILE A 157 -16.84 19.41 -0.26
C ILE A 157 -16.35 18.36 0.74
N VAL A 158 -15.71 18.80 1.84
CA VAL A 158 -15.21 17.88 2.88
C VAL A 158 -16.34 17.20 3.64
N GLU A 159 -17.40 17.94 3.98
CA GLU A 159 -18.57 17.40 4.69
C GLU A 159 -19.31 16.32 3.87
N GLU A 160 -19.45 16.54 2.56
CA GLU A 160 -20.12 15.60 1.64
C GLU A 160 -19.32 14.32 1.36
N TYR A 161 -18.00 14.32 1.59
CA TYR A 161 -17.19 13.13 1.38
C TYR A 161 -17.49 12.05 2.43
N PRO A 162 -17.84 10.81 2.03
CA PRO A 162 -18.30 9.77 2.96
C PRO A 162 -17.19 9.15 3.82
N GLY A 163 -15.90 9.33 3.48
CA GLY A 163 -14.77 8.64 4.11
C GLY A 163 -14.55 7.24 3.54
N LEU A 164 -13.62 6.49 4.15
CA LEU A 164 -13.24 5.14 3.68
C LEU A 164 -14.08 4.02 4.29
N GLN A 165 -14.57 4.21 5.51
CA GLN A 165 -15.23 3.16 6.29
C GLN A 165 -16.55 2.71 5.65
N GLY A 166 -16.81 1.40 5.63
CA GLY A 166 -18.04 0.82 5.08
C GLY A 166 -18.09 0.80 3.55
N ARG A 167 -17.00 1.13 2.86
CA ARG A 167 -16.94 1.22 1.40
C ARG A 167 -16.01 0.19 0.80
N ASP A 168 -16.47 -0.43 -0.27
CA ASP A 168 -15.68 -1.30 -1.11
C ASP A 168 -14.85 -0.47 -2.09
N LEU A 169 -13.54 -0.35 -1.84
CA LEU A 169 -12.60 0.31 -2.74
C LEU A 169 -11.86 -0.67 -3.66
N VAL A 170 -11.92 -1.96 -3.37
CA VAL A 170 -11.25 -3.00 -4.16
C VAL A 170 -11.74 -3.02 -5.61
N LYS A 171 -13.03 -2.79 -5.83
CA LYS A 171 -13.63 -2.72 -7.17
C LYS A 171 -13.01 -1.67 -8.12
N TYR A 172 -12.29 -0.67 -7.58
CA TYR A 172 -11.64 0.38 -8.36
C TYR A 172 -10.18 0.10 -8.69
N VAL A 173 -9.61 -0.96 -8.09
CA VAL A 173 -8.18 -1.28 -8.22
C VAL A 173 -7.92 -2.69 -8.74
N THR A 174 -8.84 -3.63 -8.56
CA THR A 174 -8.73 -5.02 -9.05
C THR A 174 -8.69 -5.07 -10.57
N CYS A 175 -7.97 -6.05 -11.12
CA CYS A 175 -8.00 -6.34 -12.56
C CYS A 175 -9.41 -6.73 -13.02
N GLN A 176 -9.72 -6.46 -14.30
CA GLN A 176 -11.03 -6.79 -14.88
C GLN A 176 -11.08 -8.24 -15.36
N GLU A 177 -9.95 -8.74 -15.85
CA GLU A 177 -9.80 -10.08 -16.40
C GLU A 177 -8.55 -10.76 -15.83
N PRO A 178 -8.51 -12.10 -15.74
CA PRO A 178 -7.31 -12.82 -15.35
C PRO A 178 -6.15 -12.53 -16.32
N TYR A 179 -4.93 -12.44 -15.76
CA TYR A 179 -3.71 -12.29 -16.55
C TYR A 179 -2.55 -13.06 -15.93
N THR A 180 -1.50 -13.27 -16.72
CA THR A 180 -0.26 -13.91 -16.26
C THR A 180 0.82 -12.87 -16.05
N TRP A 181 1.59 -12.99 -14.97
CA TRP A 181 2.73 -12.15 -14.64
C TRP A 181 4.00 -12.99 -14.58
N GLY A 182 5.04 -12.56 -15.32
CA GLY A 182 6.33 -13.28 -15.39
C GLY A 182 7.56 -12.39 -15.13
N GLU A 183 7.37 -11.09 -14.76
CA GLU A 183 8.48 -10.19 -14.44
C GLU A 183 8.96 -10.44 -13.01
N GLY A 184 10.25 -10.75 -12.84
CA GLY A 184 10.92 -10.91 -11.55
C GLY A 184 11.42 -9.59 -10.97
N LEU A 185 12.14 -9.67 -9.85
CA LEU A 185 12.74 -8.52 -9.17
C LEU A 185 13.78 -7.84 -10.04
N TRP A 186 13.82 -6.51 -9.96
CA TRP A 186 14.85 -5.72 -10.62
C TRP A 186 16.16 -5.74 -9.81
N TYR A 187 17.28 -6.00 -10.50
CA TYR A 187 18.61 -5.99 -9.90
C TYR A 187 19.57 -5.16 -10.73
N HIS A 188 20.36 -4.34 -10.05
CA HIS A 188 21.47 -3.67 -10.71
C HIS A 188 22.53 -4.70 -11.12
N LYS A 189 23.05 -4.59 -12.34
CA LYS A 189 24.03 -5.54 -12.92
C LYS A 189 25.32 -5.73 -12.10
N SER A 190 25.67 -4.74 -11.27
CA SER A 190 26.86 -4.81 -10.40
C SER A 190 26.58 -5.45 -9.03
N VAL A 191 25.31 -5.73 -8.70
CA VAL A 191 24.95 -6.37 -7.42
C VAL A 191 24.81 -7.85 -7.69
N TYR A 192 25.67 -8.66 -7.03
CA TYR A 192 25.49 -10.10 -7.02
C TYR A 192 24.22 -10.42 -6.23
N TYR A 193 23.29 -11.07 -6.87
CA TYR A 193 22.09 -11.60 -6.27
C TYR A 193 22.00 -13.09 -6.57
N GLU A 194 21.92 -13.89 -5.51
CA GLU A 194 21.66 -15.31 -5.64
C GLU A 194 20.16 -15.52 -5.90
N ARG A 195 19.85 -15.85 -7.15
CA ARG A 195 18.44 -16.16 -7.51
C ARG A 195 17.95 -17.34 -6.71
N LYS A 196 16.76 -17.20 -6.14
CA LYS A 196 16.10 -18.29 -5.43
C LYS A 196 15.93 -19.49 -6.36
N LYS A 197 16.07 -20.69 -5.81
CA LYS A 197 15.84 -21.92 -6.58
C LYS A 197 14.37 -22.02 -6.95
N LYS A 198 14.07 -21.97 -8.23
CA LYS A 198 12.68 -22.09 -8.72
C LYS A 198 12.08 -23.45 -8.36
N ILE A 199 10.84 -23.43 -7.89
CA ILE A 199 10.02 -24.62 -7.68
C ILE A 199 9.28 -24.89 -8.98
N SER A 200 9.82 -25.84 -9.76
CA SER A 200 9.31 -26.14 -11.11
C SER A 200 7.91 -26.77 -11.07
N GLY A 201 7.05 -26.35 -11.99
CA GLY A 201 5.74 -26.97 -12.24
C GLY A 201 4.63 -26.62 -11.25
N LYS A 202 4.88 -25.73 -10.28
CA LYS A 202 3.86 -25.27 -9.32
C LYS A 202 3.10 -24.04 -9.84
N LYS A 203 1.78 -24.07 -9.72
CA LYS A 203 0.86 -23.03 -10.16
C LYS A 203 0.44 -22.15 -8.98
N ILE A 204 0.69 -20.85 -9.05
CA ILE A 204 0.23 -19.89 -8.05
C ILE A 204 -0.85 -19.00 -8.65
N VAL A 205 -1.97 -18.88 -7.93
CA VAL A 205 -3.04 -17.95 -8.24
C VAL A 205 -3.05 -16.81 -7.23
N VAL A 206 -3.06 -15.58 -7.71
CA VAL A 206 -3.07 -14.35 -6.89
C VAL A 206 -4.44 -13.69 -7.03
N MET A 207 -5.17 -13.54 -5.94
CA MET A 207 -6.39 -12.73 -5.90
C MET A 207 -6.00 -11.24 -5.80
N ASP A 208 -6.38 -10.48 -6.79
CA ASP A 208 -6.01 -9.06 -6.93
C ASP A 208 -6.99 -8.15 -6.19
N PHE A 209 -6.62 -7.73 -4.97
CA PHE A 209 -7.34 -6.69 -4.23
C PHE A 209 -6.74 -5.29 -4.43
N GLY A 210 -5.79 -5.15 -5.35
CA GLY A 210 -4.92 -4.01 -5.58
C GLY A 210 -3.47 -4.41 -5.37
N VAL A 211 -3.05 -5.47 -6.06
CA VAL A 211 -1.75 -6.11 -5.87
C VAL A 211 -0.60 -5.20 -6.27
N LYS A 212 0.39 -5.09 -5.40
CA LYS A 212 1.68 -4.46 -5.70
C LYS A 212 2.55 -5.38 -6.58
N ARG A 213 3.18 -4.79 -7.58
CA ARG A 213 4.09 -5.53 -8.49
C ARG A 213 5.21 -6.26 -7.74
N ASN A 214 5.71 -5.72 -6.64
CA ASN A 214 6.76 -6.38 -5.88
C ASN A 214 6.29 -7.71 -5.26
N ILE A 215 5.02 -7.86 -4.88
CA ILE A 215 4.47 -9.16 -4.47
C ILE A 215 4.59 -10.16 -5.63
N LEU A 216 4.14 -9.77 -6.82
CA LEU A 216 4.20 -10.61 -8.01
C LEU A 216 5.65 -10.94 -8.39
N ARG A 217 6.55 -9.94 -8.34
CA ARG A 217 7.98 -10.11 -8.63
C ARG A 217 8.63 -11.11 -7.69
N HIS A 218 8.34 -11.04 -6.37
CA HIS A 218 8.85 -12.02 -5.40
C HIS A 218 8.34 -13.44 -5.70
N LEU A 219 7.07 -13.60 -6.04
CA LEU A 219 6.50 -14.90 -6.39
C LEU A 219 7.16 -15.49 -7.64
N VAL A 220 7.46 -14.67 -8.64
CA VAL A 220 8.15 -15.09 -9.87
C VAL A 220 9.55 -15.63 -9.59
N GLU A 221 10.26 -15.12 -8.58
CA GLU A 221 11.59 -15.67 -8.21
C GLU A 221 11.53 -17.14 -7.78
N PHE A 222 10.40 -17.59 -7.20
CA PHE A 222 10.21 -18.99 -6.78
C PHE A 222 9.49 -19.83 -7.80
N PHE A 223 8.41 -19.34 -8.40
CA PHE A 223 7.47 -20.13 -9.16
C PHE A 223 7.53 -19.90 -10.69
N GLY A 224 8.21 -18.85 -11.13
CA GLY A 224 8.16 -18.40 -12.51
C GLY A 224 6.93 -17.54 -12.76
N GLU A 225 6.08 -17.93 -13.70
CA GLU A 225 4.83 -17.22 -13.95
C GLU A 225 3.78 -17.48 -12.88
N VAL A 226 3.00 -16.44 -12.55
CA VAL A 226 1.85 -16.52 -11.65
C VAL A 226 0.59 -16.04 -12.38
N THR A 227 -0.56 -16.61 -12.04
CA THR A 227 -1.86 -16.20 -12.58
C THR A 227 -2.52 -15.23 -11.60
N VAL A 228 -2.85 -14.02 -12.07
CA VAL A 228 -3.56 -13.02 -11.29
C VAL A 228 -5.03 -13.03 -11.71
N VAL A 229 -5.95 -13.08 -10.74
CA VAL A 229 -7.39 -13.12 -10.97
C VAL A 229 -8.10 -11.97 -10.26
N PRO A 230 -9.24 -11.48 -10.80
CA PRO A 230 -10.04 -10.45 -10.13
C PRO A 230 -10.40 -10.83 -8.68
N ALA A 231 -10.57 -9.82 -7.83
CA ALA A 231 -10.89 -9.95 -6.41
C ALA A 231 -12.13 -10.82 -6.13
N TYR A 232 -13.11 -10.77 -7.03
CA TYR A 232 -14.41 -11.42 -6.86
C TYR A 232 -14.53 -12.78 -7.56
N THR A 233 -13.42 -13.30 -8.11
CA THR A 233 -13.36 -14.66 -8.65
C THR A 233 -13.77 -15.65 -7.56
N SER A 234 -14.69 -16.54 -7.89
CA SER A 234 -15.22 -17.50 -6.92
C SER A 234 -14.17 -18.54 -6.48
N ALA A 235 -14.35 -19.07 -5.29
CA ALA A 235 -13.49 -20.15 -4.79
C ALA A 235 -13.51 -21.38 -5.71
N ASP A 236 -14.65 -21.68 -6.32
CA ASP A 236 -14.79 -22.84 -7.19
C ASP A 236 -14.04 -22.63 -8.52
N GLU A 237 -14.05 -21.41 -9.09
CA GLU A 237 -13.24 -21.05 -10.26
C GLU A 237 -11.74 -21.13 -9.92
N ILE A 238 -11.30 -20.55 -8.80
CA ILE A 238 -9.90 -20.58 -8.37
C ILE A 238 -9.42 -22.03 -8.18
N LEU A 239 -10.16 -22.84 -7.43
CA LEU A 239 -9.81 -24.24 -7.18
C LEU A 239 -9.90 -25.09 -8.46
N GLY A 240 -10.81 -24.74 -9.38
CA GLY A 240 -10.92 -25.33 -10.72
C GLY A 240 -9.66 -25.14 -11.58
N MET A 241 -8.87 -24.11 -11.32
CA MET A 241 -7.56 -23.90 -11.96
C MET A 241 -6.50 -24.89 -11.44
N SER A 242 -6.81 -25.68 -10.42
CA SER A 242 -5.88 -26.60 -9.73
C SER A 242 -4.59 -25.90 -9.26
N PRO A 243 -4.68 -24.82 -8.43
CA PRO A 243 -3.50 -24.13 -7.94
C PRO A 243 -2.78 -24.98 -6.88
N ASP A 244 -1.45 -24.90 -6.85
CA ASP A 244 -0.62 -25.42 -5.77
C ASP A 244 -0.53 -24.46 -4.58
N GLY A 245 -0.85 -23.21 -4.78
CA GLY A 245 -0.94 -22.16 -3.75
C GLY A 245 -1.75 -20.95 -4.21
N VAL A 246 -2.35 -20.25 -3.25
CA VAL A 246 -3.12 -19.03 -3.48
C VAL A 246 -2.51 -17.88 -2.67
N VAL A 247 -2.41 -16.70 -3.28
CA VAL A 247 -1.98 -15.47 -2.62
C VAL A 247 -3.14 -14.49 -2.56
N LEU A 248 -3.41 -13.98 -1.37
CA LEU A 248 -4.37 -12.93 -1.11
C LEU A 248 -3.61 -11.61 -0.98
N SER A 249 -3.74 -10.73 -1.96
CA SER A 249 -2.90 -9.55 -2.06
C SER A 249 -3.24 -8.45 -1.04
N ASN A 250 -2.43 -7.42 -1.00
CA ASN A 250 -2.74 -6.13 -0.40
C ASN A 250 -3.88 -5.42 -1.16
N GLY A 251 -4.39 -4.33 -0.59
CA GLY A 251 -5.42 -3.50 -1.22
C GLY A 251 -5.93 -2.38 -0.31
N PRO A 252 -6.77 -1.48 -0.85
CA PRO A 252 -7.26 -0.30 -0.16
C PRO A 252 -8.53 -0.55 0.67
N GLY A 253 -8.75 0.34 1.62
CA GLY A 253 -10.04 0.57 2.23
C GLY A 253 -10.41 -0.37 3.38
N ASP A 254 -11.71 -0.46 3.63
CA ASP A 254 -12.29 -1.26 4.71
C ASP A 254 -12.52 -2.70 4.22
N PRO A 255 -11.99 -3.72 4.90
CA PRO A 255 -12.23 -5.12 4.54
C PRO A 255 -13.65 -5.62 4.85
N ALA A 256 -14.37 -4.97 5.77
CA ALA A 256 -15.66 -5.46 6.27
C ALA A 256 -16.76 -5.60 5.19
N PRO A 257 -16.89 -4.68 4.20
CA PRO A 257 -17.90 -4.80 3.15
C PRO A 257 -17.66 -5.95 2.15
N LEU A 258 -16.46 -6.52 2.10
CA LEU A 258 -16.06 -7.53 1.10
C LEU A 258 -16.55 -8.94 1.48
N THR A 259 -17.83 -9.08 1.82
CA THR A 259 -18.40 -10.32 2.38
C THR A 259 -18.34 -11.51 1.43
N SER A 260 -18.54 -11.32 0.13
CA SER A 260 -18.40 -12.39 -0.89
C SER A 260 -16.97 -12.90 -0.99
N VAL A 261 -15.98 -12.00 -0.90
CA VAL A 261 -14.56 -12.36 -0.90
C VAL A 261 -14.21 -13.15 0.35
N GLN A 262 -14.69 -12.74 1.53
CA GLN A 262 -14.50 -13.46 2.80
C GLN A 262 -15.06 -14.90 2.71
N GLN A 263 -16.24 -15.08 2.11
CA GLN A 263 -16.84 -16.40 1.90
C GLN A 263 -16.01 -17.27 0.95
N ASN A 264 -15.44 -16.71 -0.12
CA ASN A 264 -14.55 -17.40 -1.04
C ASN A 264 -13.26 -17.82 -0.34
N ILE A 265 -12.63 -16.93 0.43
CA ILE A 265 -11.43 -17.24 1.21
C ILE A 265 -11.71 -18.39 2.18
N ARG A 266 -12.84 -18.36 2.91
CA ARG A 266 -13.23 -19.44 3.82
C ARG A 266 -13.29 -20.81 3.15
N LYS A 267 -13.74 -20.87 1.89
CA LYS A 267 -13.79 -22.11 1.11
C LYS A 267 -12.42 -22.59 0.61
N ILE A 268 -11.45 -21.69 0.44
CA ILE A 268 -10.09 -22.00 -0.04
C ILE A 268 -9.21 -22.51 1.12
N LEU A 269 -9.35 -21.93 2.32
CA LEU A 269 -8.55 -22.30 3.49
C LEU A 269 -8.62 -23.79 3.79
N GLY A 270 -7.45 -24.41 4.07
CA GLY A 270 -7.28 -25.84 4.33
C GLY A 270 -7.20 -26.72 3.07
N LYS A 271 -7.59 -26.22 1.88
CA LYS A 271 -7.51 -27.00 0.64
C LYS A 271 -6.14 -26.85 -0.02
N VAL A 272 -5.63 -25.65 -0.11
CA VAL A 272 -4.31 -25.33 -0.70
C VAL A 272 -3.55 -24.37 0.22
N PRO A 273 -2.21 -24.29 0.14
CA PRO A 273 -1.41 -23.28 0.81
C PRO A 273 -1.86 -21.86 0.47
N VAL A 274 -1.97 -20.99 1.47
CA VAL A 274 -2.37 -19.59 1.30
C VAL A 274 -1.35 -18.65 1.92
N LEU A 275 -0.92 -17.63 1.17
CA LEU A 275 -0.21 -16.45 1.69
C LEU A 275 -1.14 -15.25 1.64
N ALA A 276 -1.33 -14.58 2.78
CA ALA A 276 -2.22 -13.42 2.88
C ALA A 276 -1.45 -12.18 3.35
N ILE A 277 -1.50 -11.08 2.59
CA ILE A 277 -0.73 -9.87 2.81
C ILE A 277 -1.66 -8.67 2.99
N CYS A 278 -1.50 -7.91 4.06
CA CYS A 278 -2.17 -6.65 4.38
C CYS A 278 -3.71 -6.78 4.33
N LEU A 279 -4.40 -6.32 3.28
CA LEU A 279 -5.85 -6.50 3.13
C LEU A 279 -6.20 -8.00 3.10
N GLY A 280 -5.41 -8.84 2.44
CA GLY A 280 -5.56 -10.30 2.45
C GLY A 280 -5.51 -10.90 3.87
N HIS A 281 -4.63 -10.38 4.73
CA HIS A 281 -4.57 -10.74 6.16
C HIS A 281 -5.89 -10.41 6.87
N GLN A 282 -6.40 -9.20 6.70
CA GLN A 282 -7.65 -8.76 7.33
C GLN A 282 -8.84 -9.59 6.84
N LEU A 283 -8.92 -9.86 5.53
CA LEU A 283 -9.96 -10.69 4.92
C LEU A 283 -9.89 -12.16 5.39
N THR A 284 -8.67 -12.70 5.58
CA THR A 284 -8.48 -14.03 6.17
C THR A 284 -9.01 -14.07 7.58
N ALA A 285 -8.71 -13.08 8.42
CA ALA A 285 -9.21 -13.00 9.78
C ALA A 285 -10.75 -12.89 9.84
N LEU A 286 -11.34 -12.01 9.00
CA LEU A 286 -12.80 -11.87 8.88
C LEU A 286 -13.46 -13.17 8.41
N SER A 287 -12.88 -13.89 7.44
CA SER A 287 -13.37 -15.17 6.95
C SER A 287 -13.41 -16.25 8.05
N LEU A 288 -12.58 -16.10 9.06
CA LEU A 288 -12.49 -16.96 10.24
C LEU A 288 -13.32 -16.46 11.42
N GLY A 289 -14.08 -15.37 11.24
CA GLY A 289 -15.02 -14.86 12.23
C GLY A 289 -14.46 -13.81 13.19
N ALA A 290 -13.23 -13.33 13.00
CA ALA A 290 -12.70 -12.16 13.72
C ALA A 290 -13.37 -10.86 13.24
N LYS A 291 -13.11 -9.78 13.95
CA LYS A 291 -13.55 -8.42 13.60
C LYS A 291 -12.33 -7.56 13.26
N THR A 292 -12.57 -6.51 12.48
CA THR A 292 -11.59 -5.46 12.23
C THR A 292 -12.07 -4.13 12.82
N TYR A 293 -11.14 -3.23 13.07
CA TYR A 293 -11.41 -1.87 13.54
C TYR A 293 -10.52 -0.87 12.81
N LYS A 294 -10.99 0.38 12.71
CA LYS A 294 -10.21 1.46 12.12
C LYS A 294 -9.19 1.97 13.14
N LEU A 295 -7.93 2.01 12.76
CA LEU A 295 -6.86 2.65 13.53
C LEU A 295 -7.06 4.18 13.55
N LYS A 296 -6.58 4.83 14.59
CA LYS A 296 -6.74 6.29 14.75
C LYS A 296 -6.14 7.07 13.58
N PHE A 297 -4.93 6.69 13.12
CA PHE A 297 -4.23 7.36 12.01
C PHE A 297 -3.55 6.38 11.04
N GLY A 298 -3.80 5.07 11.20
CA GLY A 298 -3.19 4.02 10.39
C GLY A 298 -1.71 3.78 10.69
N HIS A 299 -1.17 2.76 10.02
CA HIS A 299 0.26 2.49 9.98
C HIS A 299 0.76 2.71 8.56
N HIS A 300 1.60 3.73 8.36
CA HIS A 300 2.13 4.09 7.04
C HIS A 300 3.60 4.48 7.16
N GLY A 301 4.48 3.63 6.64
CA GLY A 301 5.92 3.86 6.66
C GLY A 301 6.71 2.57 6.51
N ILE A 302 8.04 2.72 6.44
CA ILE A 302 8.98 1.62 6.19
C ILE A 302 9.86 1.29 7.41
N ASN A 303 9.50 1.81 8.57
CA ASN A 303 10.31 1.80 9.78
C ASN A 303 9.52 1.31 11.01
N HIS A 304 8.55 0.43 10.79
CA HIS A 304 7.71 -0.11 11.86
C HIS A 304 8.32 -1.42 12.40
N PRO A 305 8.66 -1.46 13.69
CA PRO A 305 9.19 -2.68 14.29
C PRO A 305 8.06 -3.65 14.63
N VAL A 306 8.17 -4.88 14.16
CA VAL A 306 7.30 -5.99 14.55
C VAL A 306 8.11 -7.04 15.30
N LYS A 307 7.52 -7.65 16.31
CA LYS A 307 8.13 -8.73 17.09
C LYS A 307 7.50 -10.06 16.72
N SER A 308 8.34 -11.04 16.41
CA SER A 308 7.92 -12.43 16.34
C SER A 308 8.04 -13.10 17.70
N PRO A 309 6.93 -13.50 18.35
CA PRO A 309 6.97 -14.23 19.62
C PRO A 309 7.69 -15.58 19.49
N GLU A 310 7.54 -16.26 18.35
CA GLU A 310 8.11 -17.58 18.07
C GLU A 310 9.63 -17.49 17.83
N ARG A 311 10.07 -16.59 16.95
CA ARG A 311 11.48 -16.41 16.59
C ARG A 311 12.27 -15.58 17.60
N LYS A 312 11.58 -14.87 18.48
CA LYS A 312 12.17 -13.96 19.50
C LYS A 312 13.04 -12.84 18.90
N ASN A 313 12.85 -12.51 17.64
CA ASN A 313 13.50 -11.41 16.93
C ASN A 313 12.54 -10.24 16.71
N VAL A 314 13.12 -9.11 16.34
CA VAL A 314 12.41 -7.91 15.88
C VAL A 314 12.80 -7.68 14.44
N GLU A 315 11.83 -7.43 13.59
CA GLU A 315 12.00 -7.10 12.18
C GLU A 315 11.50 -5.67 11.95
N VAL A 316 12.18 -4.93 11.10
CA VAL A 316 11.70 -3.62 10.63
C VAL A 316 10.93 -3.84 9.33
N THR A 317 9.69 -3.38 9.29
CA THR A 317 8.75 -3.72 8.22
C THR A 317 8.09 -2.49 7.60
N SER A 318 7.57 -2.69 6.39
CA SER A 318 6.78 -1.70 5.65
C SER A 318 5.29 -1.89 5.94
N HIS A 319 4.58 -0.79 6.19
CA HIS A 319 3.15 -0.77 6.50
C HIS A 319 2.40 0.25 5.67
N ASN A 320 1.20 -0.11 5.26
CA ASN A 320 0.23 0.78 4.63
C ASN A 320 -1.20 0.26 4.88
N HIS A 321 -1.75 0.52 6.07
CA HIS A 321 -3.12 0.11 6.39
C HIS A 321 -3.79 1.03 7.40
N ASN A 322 -5.09 1.27 7.23
CA ASN A 322 -5.94 2.06 8.13
C ASN A 322 -6.76 1.20 9.09
N PHE A 323 -6.84 -0.10 8.84
CA PHE A 323 -7.62 -1.05 9.64
C PHE A 323 -6.68 -2.12 10.20
N ALA A 324 -7.09 -2.68 11.33
CA ALA A 324 -6.39 -3.78 11.99
C ALA A 324 -7.37 -4.86 12.46
N VAL A 325 -6.86 -6.06 12.66
CA VAL A 325 -7.64 -7.19 13.17
C VAL A 325 -7.70 -7.14 14.70
N ASP A 326 -8.90 -7.24 15.25
CA ASP A 326 -9.09 -7.52 16.68
C ASP A 326 -9.01 -9.03 16.92
N HIS A 327 -7.82 -9.51 17.23
CA HIS A 327 -7.54 -10.94 17.42
C HIS A 327 -8.27 -11.57 18.61
N GLN A 328 -8.75 -10.75 19.55
CA GLN A 328 -9.52 -11.25 20.70
C GLN A 328 -10.92 -11.74 20.29
N THR A 329 -11.40 -11.27 19.14
CA THR A 329 -12.73 -11.59 18.62
C THR A 329 -12.80 -12.91 17.84
N PHE A 330 -11.68 -13.60 17.61
CA PHE A 330 -11.72 -14.93 17.01
C PHE A 330 -12.58 -15.89 17.84
N PRO A 331 -13.42 -16.72 17.19
CA PRO A 331 -14.11 -17.83 17.85
C PRO A 331 -13.13 -18.79 18.54
N GLU A 332 -13.52 -19.40 19.65
CA GLU A 332 -12.63 -20.28 20.45
C GLU A 332 -12.13 -21.50 19.67
N ASP A 333 -12.97 -22.07 18.80
CA ASP A 333 -12.59 -23.16 17.91
C ASP A 333 -11.55 -22.76 16.86
N VAL A 334 -11.50 -21.49 16.49
CA VAL A 334 -10.47 -20.92 15.60
C VAL A 334 -9.20 -20.60 16.36
N LYS A 335 -9.30 -20.03 17.57
CA LYS A 335 -8.14 -19.72 18.42
C LYS A 335 -7.25 -20.93 18.65
N SER A 336 -7.84 -22.12 18.82
CA SER A 336 -7.09 -23.36 19.00
C SER A 336 -6.31 -23.81 17.77
N LYS A 337 -6.65 -23.31 16.57
CA LYS A 337 -6.08 -23.70 15.27
C LYS A 337 -5.08 -22.70 14.72
N ILE A 338 -4.97 -21.52 15.31
CA ILE A 338 -4.10 -20.44 14.84
C ILE A 338 -2.97 -20.16 15.84
N LYS A 339 -1.85 -19.67 15.31
CA LYS A 339 -0.72 -19.17 16.11
C LYS A 339 -0.46 -17.73 15.73
N VAL A 340 -0.29 -16.86 16.74
CA VAL A 340 0.15 -15.47 16.54
C VAL A 340 1.63 -15.48 16.16
N THR A 341 1.96 -14.89 15.02
CA THR A 341 3.33 -14.86 14.52
C THR A 341 4.01 -13.51 14.66
N TYR A 342 3.23 -12.42 14.64
CA TYR A 342 3.77 -11.06 14.74
C TYR A 342 2.85 -10.12 15.52
N VAL A 343 3.47 -9.18 16.25
CA VAL A 343 2.82 -8.05 16.92
C VAL A 343 3.65 -6.78 16.70
N SER A 344 2.98 -5.63 16.53
CA SER A 344 3.63 -4.32 16.47
C SER A 344 4.26 -3.96 17.79
N LEU A 345 5.46 -3.40 17.79
CA LEU A 345 6.09 -2.84 18.99
C LEU A 345 5.72 -1.38 19.27
N ASN A 346 5.01 -0.73 18.34
CA ASN A 346 4.56 0.64 18.52
C ASN A 346 3.30 0.72 19.40
N ASP A 347 2.36 -0.23 19.24
CA ASP A 347 1.03 -0.16 19.85
C ASP A 347 0.39 -1.53 20.14
N TRP A 348 1.16 -2.61 19.96
CA TRP A 348 0.74 -4.00 20.17
C TRP A 348 -0.37 -4.49 19.24
N THR A 349 -0.56 -3.84 18.11
CA THR A 349 -1.47 -4.28 17.06
C THR A 349 -1.10 -5.69 16.58
N PHE A 350 -2.10 -6.45 16.21
CA PHE A 350 -1.96 -7.81 15.70
C PHE A 350 -1.46 -7.78 14.25
N GLU A 351 -0.25 -8.29 14.02
CA GLU A 351 0.47 -8.11 12.76
C GLU A 351 0.69 -9.42 11.98
N GLY A 352 0.35 -10.55 12.56
CA GLY A 352 0.47 -11.80 11.82
C GLY A 352 -0.03 -13.04 12.57
N PHE A 353 -0.51 -14.00 11.80
CA PHE A 353 -0.93 -15.31 12.30
C PHE A 353 -0.81 -16.37 11.22
N ARG A 354 -0.75 -17.62 11.63
CA ARG A 354 -0.67 -18.78 10.74
C ARG A 354 -1.50 -19.95 11.27
N SER A 355 -1.81 -20.88 10.38
CA SER A 355 -2.39 -22.16 10.75
C SER A 355 -1.83 -23.27 9.87
N ASP A 356 -1.27 -24.31 10.50
CA ASP A 356 -0.80 -25.48 9.78
C ASP A 356 -2.00 -26.34 9.32
N GLU A 357 -3.07 -26.41 10.14
CA GLU A 357 -4.32 -27.13 9.80
C GLU A 357 -5.05 -26.49 8.62
N LEU A 358 -5.20 -25.16 8.63
CA LEU A 358 -5.86 -24.40 7.57
C LEU A 358 -4.90 -23.96 6.45
N LYS A 359 -3.63 -24.39 6.52
CA LYS A 359 -2.59 -24.18 5.51
C LYS A 359 -2.40 -22.73 5.09
N PHE A 360 -2.22 -21.81 6.02
CA PHE A 360 -1.97 -20.41 5.66
C PHE A 360 -0.88 -19.73 6.49
N ILE A 361 -0.24 -18.74 5.87
CA ILE A 361 0.61 -17.70 6.49
C ILE A 361 -0.03 -16.36 6.20
N SER A 362 -0.15 -15.51 7.22
CA SER A 362 -0.85 -14.23 7.08
C SER A 362 -0.11 -13.13 7.84
N VAL A 363 0.19 -12.02 7.15
CA VAL A 363 0.91 -10.87 7.71
C VAL A 363 0.21 -9.56 7.34
N GLN A 364 0.12 -8.63 8.31
CA GLN A 364 -0.48 -7.32 8.10
C GLN A 364 0.47 -6.36 7.38
N PHE A 365 1.76 -6.47 7.65
CA PHE A 365 2.82 -5.70 6.99
C PHE A 365 3.08 -6.21 5.56
N HIS A 366 3.93 -5.47 4.84
CA HIS A 366 4.30 -5.75 3.46
C HIS A 366 5.67 -6.47 3.40
N PRO A 367 5.71 -7.82 3.33
CA PRO A 367 6.97 -8.56 3.28
C PRO A 367 7.75 -8.35 1.98
N GLU A 368 7.09 -7.86 0.92
CA GLU A 368 7.68 -7.51 -0.37
C GLU A 368 8.44 -6.18 -0.35
N ALA A 369 8.30 -5.38 0.72
CA ALA A 369 8.78 -4.00 0.77
C ALA A 369 8.20 -3.14 -0.39
N GLY A 370 9.03 -2.40 -1.13
CA GLY A 370 8.59 -1.54 -2.22
C GLY A 370 7.63 -0.42 -1.78
N PRO A 371 8.15 0.61 -0.97
CA PRO A 371 9.49 0.71 -0.41
C PRO A 371 9.66 -0.04 0.90
N GLY A 372 10.90 -0.24 1.32
CA GLY A 372 11.17 -0.72 2.67
C GLY A 372 12.34 -1.67 2.84
N PRO A 373 12.56 -2.12 4.07
CA PRO A 373 13.60 -3.08 4.41
C PRO A 373 13.24 -4.49 3.94
N SER A 374 14.25 -5.35 3.86
CA SER A 374 14.14 -6.72 3.40
C SER A 374 14.03 -7.76 4.51
N ASP A 375 13.91 -7.34 5.77
CA ASP A 375 13.91 -8.23 6.94
C ASP A 375 12.87 -9.35 6.85
N SER A 376 11.73 -9.07 6.23
CA SER A 376 10.59 -9.98 6.14
C SER A 376 10.48 -10.78 4.83
N TYR A 377 11.48 -10.72 3.94
CA TYR A 377 11.47 -11.48 2.67
C TYR A 377 11.35 -13.00 2.87
N HIS A 378 11.80 -13.52 4.02
CA HIS A 378 11.66 -14.93 4.40
C HIS A 378 10.20 -15.43 4.41
N ILE A 379 9.19 -14.56 4.50
CA ILE A 379 7.77 -14.95 4.41
C ILE A 379 7.47 -15.62 3.07
N PHE A 380 8.09 -15.13 1.99
CA PHE A 380 7.97 -15.77 0.67
C PHE A 380 8.69 -17.12 0.63
N ASP A 381 9.85 -17.27 1.31
CA ASP A 381 10.54 -18.55 1.44
C ASP A 381 9.66 -19.56 2.18
N GLU A 382 9.03 -19.16 3.30
CA GLU A 382 8.12 -20.02 4.07
C GLU A 382 6.89 -20.45 3.27
N PHE A 383 6.31 -19.54 2.49
CA PHE A 383 5.20 -19.88 1.60
C PHE A 383 5.63 -20.86 0.51
N ALA A 384 6.80 -20.61 -0.10
CA ALA A 384 7.36 -21.49 -1.12
C ALA A 384 7.63 -22.91 -0.57
N GLU A 385 8.15 -23.02 0.65
CA GLU A 385 8.32 -24.31 1.34
C GLU A 385 6.99 -25.02 1.61
N MET A 386 5.95 -24.26 1.99
CA MET A 386 4.62 -24.83 2.21
C MET A 386 4.03 -25.40 0.92
N VAL A 387 4.16 -24.65 -0.20
CA VAL A 387 3.73 -25.10 -1.53
C VAL A 387 4.52 -26.34 -2.00
N ALA A 388 5.82 -26.41 -1.71
CA ALA A 388 6.66 -27.52 -2.12
C ALA A 388 6.32 -28.85 -1.39
N LYS A 389 5.73 -28.78 -0.19
CA LYS A 389 5.34 -29.93 0.63
C LYS A 389 3.95 -30.49 0.29
N CYS A 390 3.16 -29.73 -0.46
CA CYS A 390 1.84 -30.15 -0.96
C CYS A 390 1.90 -30.60 -2.41
#